data_993bd331e7a14acf04be36923a3dd766
#
_entry.id   993bd331e7a14acf04be36923a3dd766
#
_cell.length_a   1.000
_cell.length_b   1.000
_cell.length_c   1.000
_cell.angle_alpha   90.00
_cell.angle_beta   90.00
_cell.angle_gamma   90.00
#
_symmetry.space_group_name_H-M   'P 1'
#
loop_
_entity.id
_entity.type
_entity.pdbx_description
1 polymer ?
#
loop_
_entity_poly.entity_id
_entity_poly.type
_entity_poly.pdbx_seq_one_letter_code
_entity_poly.pdbx_strand_id
1 'polypeptide(L)'
;KGGLDFLKDDENINSQPFMRRKERFLYSMEGVNRSIAATGEVKGHYMNVTAATIENMYERAEFAKQLGTVIIMIDLVIGYSAIQTMGIWARKNDMILHLHRAGNSTYSRQKIHGMNFRVICKWMRMAGVDHIHAGTVVGKLEGDPLMIRGFYNTLLEPYLAINLPQGIFFEQEWASLRKVTPVASGGIHCGQMHQLLDYLGENVVLQFGGGTIGHPDGIQAGATANRVALEAMVIARNEGRDYFAKGPQILQDAAKTCGPLQ
;
A
#
# COMPACT_ATOMS: atom_id res chain seq x y z
N LYS A 1 15.09 9.76 -3.42
CA LYS A 1 16.55 9.59 -3.28
C LYS A 1 16.94 8.65 -2.12
N GLY A 2 16.14 8.57 -1.05
CA GLY A 2 16.42 7.67 0.09
C GLY A 2 16.16 6.18 -0.16
N GLY A 3 15.76 5.75 -1.36
CA GLY A 3 15.61 4.33 -1.71
C GLY A 3 14.17 3.83 -1.78
N LEU A 4 13.16 4.63 -1.48
CA LEU A 4 11.76 4.23 -1.70
C LEU A 4 11.44 4.15 -3.19
N ASP A 5 10.60 3.18 -3.56
CA ASP A 5 10.21 2.94 -4.95
C ASP A 5 9.10 3.90 -5.40
N PHE A 6 8.15 4.19 -4.49
CA PHE A 6 6.99 5.01 -4.77
C PHE A 6 6.71 6.02 -3.65
N LEU A 7 6.07 7.11 -4.02
CA LEU A 7 5.39 8.02 -3.12
C LEU A 7 3.88 7.88 -3.28
N LYS A 8 3.11 8.31 -2.29
CA LYS A 8 1.64 8.29 -2.33
C LYS A 8 1.09 9.60 -1.78
N ASP A 9 0.09 10.16 -2.47
CA ASP A 9 -0.74 11.21 -1.91
C ASP A 9 -1.46 10.69 -0.66
N ASP A 10 -1.65 11.56 0.33
CA ASP A 10 -2.52 11.28 1.46
C ASP A 10 -3.99 11.19 0.98
N GLU A 11 -4.78 10.30 1.58
CA GLU A 11 -6.19 10.10 1.24
C GLU A 11 -7.05 11.33 1.51
N ASN A 12 -6.63 12.18 2.44
CA ASN A 12 -7.35 13.41 2.78
C ASN A 12 -7.03 14.55 1.82
N ILE A 13 -6.00 14.40 0.96
CA ILE A 13 -5.58 15.44 0.02
C ILE A 13 -6.20 15.19 -1.35
N ASN A 14 -7.26 15.91 -1.63
CA ASN A 14 -7.97 15.86 -2.91
C ASN A 14 -7.70 17.12 -3.75
N SER A 15 -8.37 18.21 -3.42
CA SER A 15 -8.20 19.52 -4.07
C SER A 15 -8.65 20.60 -3.10
N GLN A 16 -7.79 20.91 -2.15
CA GLN A 16 -8.04 21.96 -1.16
C GLN A 16 -7.65 23.35 -1.74
N PRO A 17 -8.23 24.45 -1.23
CA PRO A 17 -7.88 25.81 -1.66
C PRO A 17 -6.39 26.13 -1.53
N PHE A 18 -5.74 25.57 -0.51
CA PHE A 18 -4.30 25.76 -0.23
C PHE A 18 -3.40 24.75 -0.95
N MET A 19 -3.97 23.73 -1.63
CA MET A 19 -3.23 22.72 -2.37
C MET A 19 -4.03 22.27 -3.61
N ARG A 20 -3.88 23.03 -4.67
CA ARG A 20 -4.59 22.78 -5.93
C ARG A 20 -4.06 21.51 -6.59
N ARG A 21 -4.98 20.62 -7.03
CA ARG A 21 -4.63 19.30 -7.57
C ARG A 21 -3.64 19.32 -8.74
N LYS A 22 -3.81 20.25 -9.70
CA LYS A 22 -2.92 20.32 -10.88
C LYS A 22 -1.50 20.67 -10.49
N GLU A 23 -1.32 21.64 -9.60
CA GLU A 23 -0.01 22.03 -9.08
C GLU A 23 0.64 20.88 -8.29
N ARG A 24 -0.13 20.20 -7.40
CA ARG A 24 0.36 19.05 -6.66
C ARG A 24 0.87 17.95 -7.60
N PHE A 25 0.09 17.58 -8.62
CA PHE A 25 0.48 16.55 -9.58
C PHE A 25 1.75 16.93 -10.35
N LEU A 26 1.85 18.17 -10.81
CA LEU A 26 3.05 18.67 -11.50
C LEU A 26 4.28 18.60 -10.60
N TYR A 27 4.22 19.16 -9.39
CA TYR A 27 5.35 19.16 -8.47
C TYR A 27 5.72 17.75 -7.99
N SER A 28 4.74 16.87 -7.79
CA SER A 28 5.00 15.48 -7.44
C SER A 28 5.76 14.75 -8.54
N MET A 29 5.35 14.91 -9.80
CA MET A 29 6.04 14.30 -10.94
C MET A 29 7.41 14.93 -11.20
N GLU A 30 7.57 16.22 -10.99
CA GLU A 30 8.89 16.87 -11.02
C GLU A 30 9.82 16.23 -9.97
N GLY A 31 9.33 16.02 -8.74
CA GLY A 31 10.09 15.36 -7.69
C GLY A 31 10.47 13.92 -8.04
N VAL A 32 9.54 13.14 -8.63
CA VAL A 32 9.79 11.78 -9.14
C VAL A 32 10.88 11.81 -10.22
N ASN A 33 10.75 12.66 -11.23
CA ASN A 33 11.71 12.75 -12.34
C ASN A 33 13.11 13.14 -11.86
N ARG A 34 13.20 14.08 -10.92
CA ARG A 34 14.49 14.44 -10.28
C ARG A 34 15.09 13.27 -9.50
N SER A 35 14.25 12.45 -8.88
CA SER A 35 14.71 11.25 -8.16
C SER A 35 15.23 10.18 -9.12
N ILE A 36 14.50 9.91 -10.20
CA ILE A 36 14.91 8.99 -11.27
C ILE A 36 16.26 9.43 -11.85
N ALA A 37 16.39 10.70 -12.23
CA ALA A 37 17.63 11.25 -12.79
C ALA A 37 18.83 11.13 -11.82
N ALA A 38 18.58 11.23 -10.52
CA ALA A 38 19.63 11.17 -9.50
C ALA A 38 20.05 9.75 -9.11
N THR A 39 19.17 8.75 -9.29
CA THR A 39 19.40 7.38 -8.80
C THR A 39 19.52 6.35 -9.92
N GLY A 40 19.01 6.64 -11.11
CA GLY A 40 18.87 5.66 -12.20
C GLY A 40 17.77 4.61 -11.95
N GLU A 41 17.04 4.71 -10.85
CA GLU A 41 16.01 3.75 -10.46
C GLU A 41 14.62 4.21 -10.92
N VAL A 42 13.75 3.26 -11.27
CA VAL A 42 12.35 3.55 -11.56
C VAL A 42 11.65 3.99 -10.27
N LYS A 43 11.01 5.15 -10.33
CA LYS A 43 10.23 5.73 -9.22
C LYS A 43 8.84 6.10 -9.72
N GLY A 44 7.87 6.12 -8.82
CA GLY A 44 6.50 6.50 -9.17
C GLY A 44 5.78 7.24 -8.05
N HIS A 45 4.56 7.67 -8.36
CA HIS A 45 3.68 8.37 -7.41
C HIS A 45 2.25 7.90 -7.57
N TYR A 46 1.63 7.49 -6.47
CA TYR A 46 0.20 7.17 -6.39
C TYR A 46 -0.58 8.48 -6.30
N MET A 47 -1.07 8.96 -7.43
CA MET A 47 -1.80 10.23 -7.50
C MET A 47 -3.26 10.06 -7.11
N ASN A 48 -3.71 10.79 -6.09
CA ASN A 48 -5.09 10.76 -5.62
C ASN A 48 -6.00 11.51 -6.60
N VAL A 49 -6.77 10.73 -7.35
CA VAL A 49 -7.75 11.24 -8.33
C VAL A 49 -9.17 11.26 -7.78
N THR A 50 -9.37 10.92 -6.51
CA THR A 50 -10.67 10.96 -5.85
C THR A 50 -11.34 12.32 -6.04
N ALA A 51 -12.59 12.31 -6.47
CA ALA A 51 -13.40 13.50 -6.71
C ALA A 51 -14.88 13.24 -6.42
N ALA A 52 -15.67 14.30 -6.43
CA ALA A 52 -17.10 14.22 -6.14
C ALA A 52 -17.91 13.54 -7.25
N THR A 53 -17.46 13.60 -8.49
CA THR A 53 -18.13 12.97 -9.64
C THR A 53 -17.16 12.11 -10.44
N ILE A 54 -17.71 11.16 -11.20
CA ILE A 54 -16.91 10.26 -12.04
C ILE A 54 -16.21 11.02 -13.18
N GLU A 55 -16.86 12.03 -13.74
CA GLU A 55 -16.29 12.88 -14.79
C GLU A 55 -15.03 13.61 -14.29
N ASN A 56 -15.11 14.16 -13.08
CA ASN A 56 -13.96 14.79 -12.44
C ASN A 56 -12.85 13.78 -12.14
N MET A 57 -13.19 12.54 -11.76
CA MET A 57 -12.19 11.49 -11.56
C MET A 57 -11.51 11.11 -12.87
N TYR A 58 -12.25 11.01 -13.96
CA TYR A 58 -11.68 10.78 -15.29
C TYR A 58 -10.74 11.92 -15.71
N GLU A 59 -11.17 13.17 -15.54
CA GLU A 59 -10.31 14.35 -15.87
C GLU A 59 -8.98 14.30 -15.08
N ARG A 60 -9.06 13.98 -13.79
CA ARG A 60 -7.87 13.85 -12.92
C ARG A 60 -6.97 12.69 -13.34
N ALA A 61 -7.56 11.54 -13.61
CA ALA A 61 -6.83 10.34 -14.02
C ALA A 61 -6.16 10.51 -15.38
N GLU A 62 -6.85 11.13 -16.34
CA GLU A 62 -6.29 11.47 -17.64
C GLU A 62 -5.12 12.47 -17.51
N PHE A 63 -5.26 13.48 -16.69
CA PHE A 63 -4.18 14.41 -16.41
C PHE A 63 -2.97 13.73 -15.74
N ALA A 64 -3.22 12.83 -14.78
CA ALA A 64 -2.16 12.05 -14.15
C ALA A 64 -1.41 11.18 -15.20
N LYS A 65 -2.15 10.51 -16.09
CA LYS A 65 -1.59 9.72 -17.19
C LYS A 65 -0.73 10.58 -18.14
N GLN A 66 -1.21 11.77 -18.51
CA GLN A 66 -0.46 12.71 -19.36
C GLN A 66 0.87 13.16 -18.72
N LEU A 67 0.95 13.21 -17.39
CA LEU A 67 2.18 13.49 -16.66
C LEU A 67 3.13 12.30 -16.56
N GLY A 68 2.72 11.12 -17.03
CA GLY A 68 3.55 9.91 -17.07
C GLY A 68 3.50 9.07 -15.80
N THR A 69 2.57 9.30 -14.84
CA THR A 69 2.38 8.33 -13.77
C THR A 69 1.69 7.09 -14.30
N VAL A 70 2.03 5.94 -13.71
CA VAL A 70 1.41 4.63 -14.05
C VAL A 70 0.41 4.18 -12.99
N ILE A 71 0.29 4.94 -11.89
CA ILE A 71 -0.55 4.57 -10.74
C ILE A 71 -1.44 5.73 -10.36
N ILE A 72 -2.75 5.46 -10.26
CA ILE A 72 -3.73 6.38 -9.68
C ILE A 72 -4.31 5.78 -8.40
N MET A 73 -4.76 6.65 -7.51
CA MET A 73 -5.37 6.28 -6.25
C MET A 73 -6.80 6.82 -6.18
N ILE A 74 -7.70 6.00 -5.65
CA ILE A 74 -9.06 6.38 -5.27
C ILE A 74 -9.36 5.92 -3.84
N ASP A 75 -10.34 6.53 -3.21
CA ASP A 75 -10.78 6.17 -1.86
C ASP A 75 -12.06 5.33 -1.91
N LEU A 76 -12.19 4.40 -0.96
CA LEU A 76 -13.38 3.53 -0.82
C LEU A 76 -14.68 4.33 -0.68
N VAL A 77 -14.62 5.53 -0.08
CA VAL A 77 -15.79 6.39 0.16
C VAL A 77 -16.56 6.83 -1.10
N ILE A 78 -15.94 6.73 -2.28
CA ILE A 78 -16.61 7.09 -3.55
C ILE A 78 -17.73 6.12 -3.92
N GLY A 79 -17.79 4.95 -3.30
CA GLY A 79 -18.81 3.94 -3.52
C GLY A 79 -18.47 2.91 -4.59
N TYR A 80 -19.13 1.76 -4.52
CA TYR A 80 -18.77 0.58 -5.28
C TYR A 80 -18.93 0.74 -6.79
N SER A 81 -19.99 1.39 -7.26
CA SER A 81 -20.19 1.64 -8.70
C SER A 81 -19.11 2.53 -9.29
N ALA A 82 -18.70 3.58 -8.57
CA ALA A 82 -17.61 4.45 -9.01
C ALA A 82 -16.27 3.73 -9.02
N ILE A 83 -15.99 2.87 -8.03
CA ILE A 83 -14.78 2.03 -7.99
C ILE A 83 -14.75 1.08 -9.19
N GLN A 84 -15.86 0.39 -9.48
CA GLN A 84 -15.97 -0.49 -10.64
C GLN A 84 -15.73 0.26 -11.95
N THR A 85 -16.27 1.46 -12.07
CA THR A 85 -16.10 2.31 -13.26
C THR A 85 -14.64 2.73 -13.42
N MET A 86 -13.98 3.13 -12.33
CA MET A 86 -12.56 3.49 -12.35
C MET A 86 -11.66 2.28 -12.60
N GLY A 87 -12.02 1.08 -12.13
CA GLY A 87 -11.32 -0.17 -12.46
C GLY A 87 -11.35 -0.47 -13.94
N ILE A 88 -12.50 -0.30 -14.60
CA ILE A 88 -12.64 -0.46 -16.06
C ILE A 88 -11.80 0.58 -16.80
N TRP A 89 -11.83 1.84 -16.35
CA TRP A 89 -11.04 2.91 -16.95
C TRP A 89 -9.54 2.62 -16.84
N ALA A 90 -9.07 2.28 -15.64
CA ALA A 90 -7.65 1.99 -15.38
C ALA A 90 -7.14 0.86 -16.29
N ARG A 91 -7.90 -0.23 -16.42
CA ARG A 91 -7.56 -1.34 -17.31
C ARG A 91 -7.47 -0.94 -18.77
N LYS A 92 -8.40 -0.11 -19.26
CA LYS A 92 -8.38 0.39 -20.65
C LYS A 92 -7.23 1.35 -20.93
N ASN A 93 -6.64 1.92 -19.90
CA ASN A 93 -5.59 2.91 -20.01
C ASN A 93 -4.22 2.40 -19.53
N ASP A 94 -4.08 1.09 -19.26
CA ASP A 94 -2.86 0.47 -18.75
C ASP A 94 -2.33 1.12 -17.46
N MET A 95 -3.27 1.52 -16.58
CA MET A 95 -2.98 2.16 -15.30
C MET A 95 -3.20 1.18 -14.16
N ILE A 96 -2.34 1.25 -13.15
CA ILE A 96 -2.52 0.57 -11.86
C ILE A 96 -3.50 1.36 -11.01
N LEU A 97 -4.52 0.69 -10.46
CA LEU A 97 -5.51 1.28 -9.58
C LEU A 97 -5.25 0.90 -8.13
N HIS A 98 -4.84 1.87 -7.34
CA HIS A 98 -4.70 1.74 -5.89
C HIS A 98 -5.96 2.22 -5.18
N LEU A 99 -6.50 1.39 -4.28
CA LEU A 99 -7.64 1.73 -3.43
C LEU A 99 -7.20 1.98 -2.00
N HIS A 100 -7.37 3.21 -1.54
CA HIS A 100 -7.28 3.52 -0.12
C HIS A 100 -8.62 3.19 0.56
N ARG A 101 -8.59 2.51 1.70
CA ARG A 101 -9.83 2.07 2.38
C ARG A 101 -10.46 3.11 3.30
N ALA A 102 -10.21 4.40 3.11
CA ALA A 102 -10.85 5.48 3.86
C ALA A 102 -12.37 5.29 3.88
N GLY A 103 -12.97 5.38 5.07
CA GLY A 103 -14.40 5.11 5.28
C GLY A 103 -14.73 3.65 5.62
N ASN A 104 -13.80 2.70 5.51
CA ASN A 104 -14.05 1.30 5.84
C ASN A 104 -14.54 1.10 7.28
N SER A 105 -14.07 1.89 8.23
CA SER A 105 -14.46 1.76 9.63
C SER A 105 -15.97 2.01 9.87
N THR A 106 -16.62 2.72 8.98
CA THR A 106 -18.10 2.88 9.00
C THR A 106 -18.80 1.52 8.89
N TYR A 107 -18.22 0.58 8.16
CA TYR A 107 -18.79 -0.76 7.97
C TYR A 107 -18.25 -1.77 8.99
N SER A 108 -16.96 -1.75 9.30
CA SER A 108 -16.27 -2.83 10.03
C SER A 108 -16.27 -2.66 11.55
N ARG A 109 -16.55 -1.46 12.10
CA ARG A 109 -16.58 -1.22 13.55
C ARG A 109 -17.89 -1.60 14.23
N GLN A 110 -18.94 -1.84 13.47
CA GLN A 110 -20.25 -2.19 14.02
C GLN A 110 -20.25 -3.66 14.46
N LYS A 111 -20.64 -3.91 15.72
CA LYS A 111 -20.70 -5.26 16.27
C LYS A 111 -21.96 -6.03 15.85
N ILE A 112 -23.06 -5.32 15.63
CA ILE A 112 -24.40 -5.92 15.41
C ILE A 112 -24.75 -5.92 13.92
N HIS A 113 -24.40 -4.88 13.20
CA HIS A 113 -24.56 -4.79 11.74
C HIS A 113 -23.37 -4.03 11.14
N GLY A 114 -23.19 -4.25 9.87
CA GLY A 114 -22.05 -3.73 9.13
C GLY A 114 -21.58 -4.75 8.11
N MET A 115 -20.34 -4.65 7.73
CA MET A 115 -19.75 -5.56 6.73
C MET A 115 -18.32 -5.87 7.11
N ASN A 116 -18.00 -7.17 7.15
CA ASN A 116 -16.61 -7.59 7.37
C ASN A 116 -15.74 -7.15 6.18
N PHE A 117 -14.54 -6.67 6.46
CA PHE A 117 -13.62 -6.17 5.43
C PHE A 117 -13.26 -7.24 4.38
N ARG A 118 -13.36 -8.53 4.69
CA ARG A 118 -13.19 -9.61 3.70
C ARG A 118 -14.16 -9.52 2.54
N VAL A 119 -15.42 -9.13 2.80
CA VAL A 119 -16.39 -8.92 1.72
C VAL A 119 -15.91 -7.80 0.79
N ILE A 120 -15.40 -6.73 1.37
CA ILE A 120 -14.81 -5.62 0.60
C ILE A 120 -13.59 -6.11 -0.21
N CYS A 121 -12.69 -6.88 0.38
CA CYS A 121 -11.57 -7.49 -0.34
C CYS A 121 -12.03 -8.29 -1.57
N LYS A 122 -13.06 -9.13 -1.41
CA LYS A 122 -13.63 -9.91 -2.52
C LYS A 122 -14.20 -9.01 -3.62
N TRP A 123 -15.01 -8.03 -3.24
CA TRP A 123 -15.60 -7.11 -4.21
C TRP A 123 -14.56 -6.28 -4.96
N MET A 124 -13.53 -5.81 -4.27
CA MET A 124 -12.47 -5.02 -4.90
C MET A 124 -11.62 -5.86 -5.85
N ARG A 125 -11.38 -7.13 -5.51
CA ARG A 125 -10.73 -8.07 -6.43
C ARG A 125 -11.57 -8.28 -7.70
N MET A 126 -12.89 -8.45 -7.57
CA MET A 126 -13.81 -8.54 -8.71
C MET A 126 -13.91 -7.24 -9.50
N ALA A 127 -13.82 -6.08 -8.84
CA ALA A 127 -13.85 -4.78 -9.50
C ALA A 127 -12.59 -4.46 -10.31
N GLY A 128 -11.50 -5.22 -10.12
CA GLY A 128 -10.25 -5.03 -10.87
C GLY A 128 -9.33 -4.00 -10.24
N VAL A 129 -9.42 -3.77 -8.93
CA VAL A 129 -8.43 -3.01 -8.16
C VAL A 129 -7.12 -3.79 -8.13
N ASP A 130 -5.98 -3.10 -8.25
CA ASP A 130 -4.66 -3.73 -8.24
C ASP A 130 -4.01 -3.72 -6.86
N HIS A 131 -4.18 -2.64 -6.10
CA HIS A 131 -3.66 -2.51 -4.73
C HIS A 131 -4.78 -2.08 -3.77
N ILE A 132 -4.79 -2.64 -2.55
CA ILE A 132 -5.75 -2.25 -1.51
C ILE A 132 -5.11 -2.26 -0.12
N HIS A 133 -5.37 -1.24 0.69
CA HIS A 133 -5.02 -1.24 2.11
C HIS A 133 -5.75 -2.36 2.84
N ALA A 134 -5.01 -3.36 3.34
CA ALA A 134 -5.59 -4.54 3.98
C ALA A 134 -5.23 -4.71 5.47
N GLY A 135 -4.60 -3.68 6.04
CA GLY A 135 -4.15 -3.69 7.44
C GLY A 135 -2.72 -4.19 7.60
N THR A 136 -2.25 -4.16 8.84
CA THR A 136 -0.94 -4.64 9.26
C THR A 136 -1.08 -5.36 10.60
N VAL A 137 -0.20 -6.31 10.87
CA VAL A 137 -0.16 -7.06 12.14
C VAL A 137 0.67 -6.36 13.20
N VAL A 138 1.40 -5.32 12.81
CA VAL A 138 2.25 -4.52 13.68
C VAL A 138 1.93 -3.03 13.48
N GLY A 139 2.37 -2.18 14.40
CA GLY A 139 2.10 -0.75 14.35
C GLY A 139 0.86 -0.33 15.15
N LYS A 140 0.19 0.73 14.72
CA LYS A 140 -0.92 1.36 15.47
C LYS A 140 -2.31 0.78 15.18
N LEU A 141 -2.44 -0.05 14.16
CA LEU A 141 -3.74 -0.57 13.77
C LEU A 141 -4.09 -1.82 14.57
N GLU A 142 -5.22 -1.76 15.25
CA GLU A 142 -5.83 -2.91 15.92
C GLU A 142 -6.27 -3.95 14.88
N GLY A 143 -6.04 -5.20 15.15
CA GLY A 143 -6.53 -6.30 14.34
C GLY A 143 -5.97 -7.64 14.81
N ASP A 144 -6.77 -8.67 14.67
CA ASP A 144 -6.32 -10.05 14.88
C ASP A 144 -5.36 -10.43 13.72
N PRO A 145 -4.12 -10.84 14.02
CA PRO A 145 -3.14 -11.24 13.00
C PRO A 145 -3.65 -12.33 12.05
N LEU A 146 -4.38 -13.30 12.56
CA LEU A 146 -4.96 -14.37 11.73
C LEU A 146 -6.03 -13.84 10.78
N MET A 147 -6.86 -12.93 11.26
CA MET A 147 -7.88 -12.27 10.43
C MET A 147 -7.25 -11.43 9.31
N ILE A 148 -6.19 -10.69 9.62
CA ILE A 148 -5.45 -9.90 8.62
C ILE A 148 -4.82 -10.83 7.60
N ARG A 149 -4.20 -11.94 8.03
CA ARG A 149 -3.67 -12.95 7.11
C ARG A 149 -4.78 -13.54 6.21
N GLY A 150 -5.97 -13.73 6.74
CA GLY A 150 -7.14 -14.11 5.96
C GLY A 150 -7.54 -13.10 4.88
N PHE A 151 -7.39 -11.79 5.13
CA PHE A 151 -7.58 -10.76 4.11
C PHE A 151 -6.52 -10.84 3.02
N TYR A 152 -5.25 -11.01 3.40
CA TYR A 152 -4.13 -11.15 2.47
C TYR A 152 -4.33 -12.38 1.57
N ASN A 153 -4.64 -13.53 2.16
CA ASN A 153 -4.91 -14.74 1.39
C ASN A 153 -6.10 -14.55 0.43
N THR A 154 -7.17 -13.89 0.86
CA THR A 154 -8.32 -13.57 -0.01
C THR A 154 -7.92 -12.72 -1.22
N LEU A 155 -6.97 -11.84 -1.07
CA LEU A 155 -6.49 -10.95 -2.13
C LEU A 155 -5.47 -11.64 -3.05
N LEU A 156 -4.62 -12.51 -2.52
CA LEU A 156 -3.45 -13.06 -3.21
C LEU A 156 -3.67 -14.45 -3.79
N GLU A 157 -4.33 -15.34 -3.03
CA GLU A 157 -4.39 -16.75 -3.41
C GLU A 157 -5.42 -17.02 -4.53
N PRO A 158 -5.12 -17.91 -5.48
CA PRO A 158 -6.08 -18.31 -6.50
C PRO A 158 -7.20 -19.19 -5.95
N TYR A 159 -6.93 -19.92 -4.88
CA TYR A 159 -7.86 -20.78 -4.17
C TYR A 159 -7.72 -20.64 -2.67
N LEU A 160 -8.83 -20.64 -1.96
CA LEU A 160 -8.90 -20.59 -0.50
C LEU A 160 -9.65 -21.82 0.01
N ALA A 161 -9.01 -22.63 0.81
CA ALA A 161 -9.67 -23.65 1.63
C ALA A 161 -10.34 -22.99 2.85
N ILE A 162 -11.29 -23.68 3.46
CA ILE A 162 -11.89 -23.27 4.73
C ILE A 162 -10.81 -23.13 5.79
N ASN A 163 -10.77 -21.98 6.46
CA ASN A 163 -9.85 -21.68 7.55
C ASN A 163 -10.55 -20.74 8.55
N LEU A 164 -11.24 -21.33 9.51
CA LEU A 164 -12.05 -20.58 10.49
C LEU A 164 -11.22 -19.60 11.34
N PRO A 165 -10.00 -19.95 11.81
CA PRO A 165 -9.15 -19.00 12.51
C PRO A 165 -8.80 -17.74 11.71
N GLN A 166 -8.68 -17.88 10.39
CA GLN A 166 -8.50 -16.74 9.48
C GLN A 166 -9.83 -16.12 9.03
N GLY A 167 -10.95 -16.60 9.53
CA GLY A 167 -12.32 -16.18 9.17
C GLY A 167 -12.73 -16.55 7.75
N ILE A 168 -12.12 -17.56 7.15
CA ILE A 168 -12.51 -18.10 5.84
C ILE A 168 -13.49 -19.25 6.08
N PHE A 169 -14.80 -18.93 5.94
CA PHE A 169 -15.89 -19.85 6.28
C PHE A 169 -16.29 -20.79 5.14
N PHE A 170 -15.96 -20.42 3.91
CA PHE A 170 -16.31 -21.16 2.70
C PHE A 170 -15.10 -21.22 1.78
N GLU A 171 -15.00 -22.30 1.03
CA GLU A 171 -14.03 -22.40 -0.07
C GLU A 171 -14.28 -21.30 -1.10
N GLN A 172 -13.21 -20.81 -1.67
CA GLN A 172 -13.27 -19.80 -2.73
C GLN A 172 -12.26 -20.13 -3.81
N GLU A 173 -12.75 -20.38 -5.00
CA GLU A 173 -11.94 -20.43 -6.20
C GLU A 173 -12.12 -19.12 -6.98
N TRP A 174 -11.00 -18.54 -7.41
CA TRP A 174 -11.00 -17.29 -8.16
C TRP A 174 -10.84 -17.47 -9.67
N ALA A 175 -10.70 -18.72 -10.12
CA ALA A 175 -10.46 -19.06 -11.54
C ALA A 175 -9.32 -18.22 -12.13
N SER A 176 -9.59 -17.51 -13.24
CA SER A 176 -8.60 -16.65 -13.89
C SER A 176 -8.53 -15.22 -13.35
N LEU A 177 -9.29 -14.92 -12.28
CA LEU A 177 -9.31 -13.57 -11.72
C LEU A 177 -7.97 -13.20 -11.09
N ARG A 178 -7.42 -12.05 -11.48
CA ARG A 178 -6.13 -11.58 -10.99
C ARG A 178 -6.13 -11.38 -9.49
N LYS A 179 -4.97 -11.56 -8.88
CA LYS A 179 -4.71 -11.18 -7.50
C LYS A 179 -4.64 -9.67 -7.34
N VAL A 180 -4.89 -9.21 -6.12
CA VAL A 180 -4.73 -7.81 -5.69
C VAL A 180 -3.61 -7.77 -4.67
N THR A 181 -2.68 -6.84 -4.81
CA THR A 181 -1.58 -6.70 -3.87
C THR A 181 -2.06 -5.95 -2.62
N PRO A 182 -1.97 -6.56 -1.45
CA PRO A 182 -2.31 -5.88 -0.20
C PRO A 182 -1.27 -4.81 0.14
N VAL A 183 -1.73 -3.74 0.77
CA VAL A 183 -0.89 -2.64 1.25
C VAL A 183 -0.94 -2.62 2.77
N ALA A 184 0.22 -2.76 3.40
CA ALA A 184 0.40 -2.61 4.84
C ALA A 184 0.79 -1.17 5.16
N SER A 185 0.02 -0.49 5.99
CA SER A 185 0.31 0.85 6.48
C SER A 185 -0.32 1.10 7.84
N GLY A 186 0.17 2.11 8.54
CA GLY A 186 -0.37 2.52 9.84
C GLY A 186 0.61 2.28 10.99
N GLY A 187 1.55 3.22 11.18
CA GLY A 187 2.52 3.20 12.27
C GLY A 187 3.66 2.21 12.12
N ILE A 188 3.89 1.69 10.93
CA ILE A 188 5.02 0.81 10.64
C ILE A 188 6.32 1.60 10.40
N HIS A 189 7.45 1.02 10.78
CA HIS A 189 8.78 1.62 10.66
C HIS A 189 9.87 0.55 10.51
N CYS A 190 11.09 0.96 10.18
CA CYS A 190 12.24 0.09 9.93
C CYS A 190 12.50 -0.98 11.01
N GLY A 191 12.33 -0.66 12.29
CA GLY A 191 12.54 -1.59 13.41
C GLY A 191 11.59 -2.79 13.44
N GLN A 192 10.49 -2.75 12.71
CA GLN A 192 9.48 -3.82 12.64
C GLN A 192 9.61 -4.67 11.36
N MET A 193 10.63 -4.43 10.53
CA MET A 193 10.74 -5.02 9.20
C MET A 193 10.71 -6.55 9.20
N HIS A 194 11.39 -7.19 10.16
CA HIS A 194 11.40 -8.65 10.32
C HIS A 194 9.99 -9.21 10.60
N GLN A 195 9.22 -8.54 11.45
CA GLN A 195 7.84 -8.93 11.76
C GLN A 195 6.91 -8.73 10.57
N LEU A 196 7.04 -7.59 9.88
CA LEU A 196 6.22 -7.30 8.70
C LEU A 196 6.37 -8.37 7.62
N LEU A 197 7.60 -8.76 7.30
CA LEU A 197 7.86 -9.76 6.27
C LEU A 197 7.43 -11.16 6.69
N ASP A 198 7.62 -11.53 7.95
CA ASP A 198 7.20 -12.84 8.46
C ASP A 198 5.68 -13.02 8.45
N TYR A 199 4.96 -12.02 8.97
CA TYR A 199 3.50 -12.08 9.06
C TYR A 199 2.80 -11.88 7.72
N LEU A 200 3.28 -10.98 6.88
CA LEU A 200 2.57 -10.53 5.68
C LEU A 200 3.10 -11.17 4.39
N GLY A 201 4.29 -11.76 4.45
CA GLY A 201 4.95 -12.29 3.26
C GLY A 201 5.55 -11.19 2.38
N GLU A 202 5.94 -11.57 1.16
CA GLU A 202 6.68 -10.70 0.23
C GLU A 202 5.80 -10.03 -0.83
N ASN A 203 4.61 -10.56 -1.06
CA ASN A 203 3.65 -9.99 -2.01
C ASN A 203 2.84 -8.87 -1.34
N VAL A 204 3.52 -7.81 -0.92
CA VAL A 204 2.94 -6.71 -0.15
C VAL A 204 3.58 -5.38 -0.53
N VAL A 205 2.80 -4.31 -0.52
CA VAL A 205 3.32 -2.94 -0.53
C VAL A 205 3.44 -2.46 0.91
N LEU A 206 4.64 -2.08 1.32
CA LEU A 206 4.90 -1.50 2.64
C LEU A 206 4.87 0.01 2.54
N GLN A 207 3.91 0.64 3.20
CA GLN A 207 3.73 2.10 3.17
C GLN A 207 4.15 2.72 4.51
N PHE A 208 5.24 3.44 4.50
CA PHE A 208 5.81 4.14 5.64
C PHE A 208 5.43 5.62 5.60
N GLY A 209 4.47 6.05 6.41
CA GLY A 209 4.15 7.46 6.61
C GLY A 209 5.03 8.07 7.71
N GLY A 210 4.55 8.06 8.96
CA GLY A 210 5.29 8.59 10.10
C GLY A 210 6.68 7.99 10.28
N GLY A 211 6.87 6.70 9.98
CA GLY A 211 8.18 6.03 10.03
C GLY A 211 9.22 6.54 9.02
N THR A 212 8.80 7.34 8.04
CA THR A 212 9.71 8.04 7.13
C THR A 212 9.79 9.54 7.44
N ILE A 213 8.63 10.18 7.57
CA ILE A 213 8.53 11.65 7.69
C ILE A 213 9.02 12.12 9.07
N GLY A 214 8.81 11.31 10.11
CA GLY A 214 9.16 11.63 11.50
C GLY A 214 10.61 11.33 11.88
N HIS A 215 11.48 10.97 10.94
CA HIS A 215 12.89 10.70 11.25
C HIS A 215 13.61 11.99 11.71
N PRO A 216 14.43 11.93 12.79
CA PRO A 216 15.12 13.11 13.31
C PRO A 216 15.98 13.84 12.27
N ASP A 217 16.66 13.09 11.40
CA ASP A 217 17.52 13.63 10.34
C ASP A 217 16.76 13.92 9.03
N GLY A 218 15.43 13.96 9.09
CA GLY A 218 14.57 14.30 7.98
C GLY A 218 14.13 13.13 7.09
N ILE A 219 13.27 13.46 6.13
CA ILE A 219 12.55 12.48 5.31
C ILE A 219 13.48 11.55 4.52
N GLN A 220 14.58 12.07 3.99
CA GLN A 220 15.52 11.24 3.22
C GLN A 220 16.18 10.18 4.09
N ALA A 221 16.56 10.53 5.31
CA ALA A 221 17.14 9.60 6.27
C ALA A 221 16.12 8.51 6.66
N GLY A 222 14.87 8.88 6.95
CA GLY A 222 13.81 7.90 7.22
C GLY A 222 13.54 6.95 6.05
N ALA A 223 13.60 7.45 4.81
CA ALA A 223 13.49 6.61 3.62
C ALA A 223 14.67 5.62 3.53
N THR A 224 15.90 6.10 3.77
CA THR A 224 17.10 5.27 3.78
C THR A 224 17.03 4.19 4.86
N ALA A 225 16.62 4.53 6.07
CA ALA A 225 16.47 3.58 7.16
C ALA A 225 15.51 2.44 6.82
N ASN A 226 14.33 2.77 6.27
CA ASN A 226 13.35 1.77 5.85
C ASN A 226 13.87 0.88 4.71
N ARG A 227 14.60 1.46 3.74
CA ARG A 227 15.17 0.71 2.61
C ARG A 227 16.27 -0.26 3.07
N VAL A 228 17.23 0.23 3.85
CA VAL A 228 18.33 -0.59 4.36
C VAL A 228 17.82 -1.72 5.27
N ALA A 229 16.81 -1.46 6.10
CA ALA A 229 16.18 -2.49 6.92
C ALA A 229 15.52 -3.58 6.06
N LEU A 230 14.81 -3.21 5.00
CA LEU A 230 14.21 -4.17 4.06
C LEU A 230 15.27 -5.01 3.36
N GLU A 231 16.30 -4.39 2.82
CA GLU A 231 17.41 -5.09 2.13
C GLU A 231 18.13 -6.06 3.05
N ALA A 232 18.40 -5.67 4.30
CA ALA A 232 19.01 -6.54 5.29
C ALA A 232 18.19 -7.81 5.56
N MET A 233 16.85 -7.68 5.65
CA MET A 233 15.96 -8.84 5.80
C MET A 233 15.95 -9.73 4.55
N VAL A 234 15.88 -9.14 3.37
CA VAL A 234 15.89 -9.88 2.09
C VAL A 234 17.21 -10.64 1.90
N ILE A 235 18.35 -10.02 2.22
CA ILE A 235 19.66 -10.67 2.19
C ILE A 235 19.69 -11.85 3.17
N ALA A 236 19.27 -11.62 4.42
CA ALA A 236 19.24 -12.66 5.44
C ALA A 236 18.39 -13.87 5.02
N ARG A 237 17.22 -13.63 4.45
CA ARG A 237 16.37 -14.67 3.88
C ARG A 237 17.07 -15.45 2.77
N ASN A 238 17.68 -14.75 1.82
CA ASN A 238 18.36 -15.38 0.68
C ASN A 238 19.57 -16.23 1.11
N GLU A 239 20.17 -15.88 2.23
CA GLU A 239 21.25 -16.66 2.87
C GLU A 239 20.72 -17.80 3.75
N GLY A 240 19.40 -18.02 3.83
CA GLY A 240 18.79 -19.05 4.65
C GLY A 240 18.86 -18.77 6.16
N ARG A 241 19.11 -17.53 6.57
CA ARG A 241 19.07 -17.11 7.98
C ARG A 241 17.64 -16.93 8.44
N ASP A 242 17.36 -17.33 9.67
CA ASP A 242 16.08 -17.03 10.33
C ASP A 242 15.99 -15.55 10.63
N TYR A 243 15.46 -14.78 9.65
CA TYR A 243 15.37 -13.33 9.77
C TYR A 243 14.26 -12.90 10.75
N PHE A 244 13.33 -13.77 11.13
CA PHE A 244 12.35 -13.44 12.16
C PHE A 244 12.96 -13.51 13.56
N ALA A 245 13.52 -14.66 13.94
CA ALA A 245 14.12 -14.82 15.27
C ALA A 245 15.35 -13.94 15.47
N LYS A 246 16.16 -13.73 14.43
CA LYS A 246 17.38 -12.91 14.46
C LYS A 246 17.18 -11.48 13.97
N GLY A 247 15.95 -11.07 13.68
CA GLY A 247 15.63 -9.78 13.10
C GLY A 247 16.23 -8.57 13.83
N PRO A 248 16.10 -8.44 15.15
CA PRO A 248 16.72 -7.34 15.88
C PRO A 248 18.25 -7.29 15.71
N GLN A 249 18.93 -8.43 15.71
CA GLN A 249 20.38 -8.49 15.51
C GLN A 249 20.78 -8.11 14.08
N ILE A 250 20.02 -8.57 13.08
CA ILE A 250 20.25 -8.23 11.68
C ILE A 250 20.11 -6.71 11.46
N LEU A 251 19.11 -6.08 12.08
CA LEU A 251 18.93 -4.63 12.02
C LEU A 251 20.07 -3.88 12.70
N GLN A 252 20.51 -4.34 13.89
CA GLN A 252 21.65 -3.75 14.59
C GLN A 252 22.96 -3.85 13.77
N ASP A 253 23.16 -4.98 13.08
CA ASP A 253 24.33 -5.15 12.23
C ASP A 253 24.26 -4.22 11.00
N ALA A 254 23.11 -4.08 10.36
CA ALA A 254 22.91 -3.14 9.27
C ALA A 254 23.09 -1.68 9.71
N ALA A 255 22.67 -1.34 10.93
CA ALA A 255 22.82 -0.02 11.50
C ALA A 255 24.29 0.41 11.69
N LYS A 256 25.23 -0.53 11.83
CA LYS A 256 26.67 -0.21 11.95
C LYS A 256 27.22 0.53 10.72
N THR A 257 26.60 0.32 9.55
CA THR A 257 27.01 0.94 8.28
C THR A 257 26.02 1.96 7.76
N CYS A 258 24.88 2.15 8.44
CA CYS A 258 23.81 3.06 8.04
C CYS A 258 23.41 3.96 9.22
N GLY A 259 23.95 5.17 9.28
CA GLY A 259 23.58 6.15 10.33
C GLY A 259 22.07 6.37 10.48
N PRO A 260 21.30 6.55 9.42
CA PRO A 260 19.85 6.69 9.52
C PRO A 260 19.10 5.52 10.17
N LEU A 261 19.69 4.33 10.22
CA LEU A 261 19.08 3.16 10.86
C LEU A 261 19.48 3.01 12.34
N GLN A 262 20.45 3.77 12.81
CA GLN A 262 20.87 3.80 14.21
C GLN A 262 19.83 4.50 15.09
#